data_0ef21eb1b4d9ad94148f4b86c5af1983
#
_entry.id   0ef21eb1b4d9ad94148f4b86c5af1983
#
_cell.length_a   1.000
_cell.length_b   1.000
_cell.length_c   1.000
_cell.angle_alpha   90.00
_cell.angle_beta   90.00
_cell.angle_gamma   90.00
#
_symmetry.space_group_name_H-M   'P 1'
#
loop_
_entity.id
_entity.type
_entity.pdbx_description
1 polymer ?
#
loop_
_entity_poly.entity_id
_entity_poly.type
_entity_poly.pdbx_seq_one_letter_code
_entity_poly.pdbx_strand_id
1 'polypeptide(L)'
;MIKVLVTAIGGGGHGDQILKALRLASPGRYRIFGADANPSCPQASLVERFVTLPLARDPNYLDVLLRTCKELGVQALFHGCEPELQLFCANRKIIEGAGIFLPINDTALIQLCMDKAKTNARLAALGFPAPNYVNVTSESELEGIDWFPVVVKPAVGGGGSANVYVAQDMKELQALAVYLGLGSITSGFMIQEYVGTPDQEFTVGVLHDLDGRYVNSIAVKRHLSSGLSVRTSVANRTGRKELGPRLVISSGVSQGDIGRFPEVTSQCRAIADSLGSRGPLNIQCRFVDGKVRVFEINPRFSGTTSLRAMVGFNEPDLLVRRHLLNQDIGQDAPFQEATILRSLVETLLPRGGATGVPA
;
A
#
# COMPACT_ATOMS: atom_id res chain seq x y z
N MET A 1 -26.88 -4.63 9.06
CA MET A 1 -25.83 -3.60 9.01
C MET A 1 -24.61 -4.16 9.71
N ILE A 2 -23.47 -4.26 9.03
CA ILE A 2 -22.23 -4.85 9.55
C ILE A 2 -21.45 -3.77 10.29
N LYS A 3 -21.02 -4.06 11.52
CA LYS A 3 -20.19 -3.17 12.31
C LYS A 3 -18.71 -3.38 11.97
N VAL A 4 -18.06 -2.37 11.42
CA VAL A 4 -16.65 -2.44 11.03
C VAL A 4 -15.82 -1.43 11.80
N LEU A 5 -14.61 -1.81 12.16
CA LEU A 5 -13.59 -0.90 12.70
C LEU A 5 -12.46 -0.76 11.67
N VAL A 6 -12.14 0.47 11.33
CA VAL A 6 -10.94 0.80 10.53
C VAL A 6 -9.97 1.53 11.43
N THR A 7 -8.76 1.01 11.57
CA THR A 7 -7.71 1.63 12.40
C THR A 7 -6.78 2.51 11.58
N ALA A 8 -5.97 3.35 12.23
CA ALA A 8 -5.04 4.31 11.62
C ALA A 8 -5.67 5.08 10.44
N ILE A 9 -6.87 5.66 10.67
CA ILE A 9 -7.63 6.37 9.62
C ILE A 9 -7.08 7.75 9.32
N GLY A 10 -6.26 8.32 10.20
CA GLY A 10 -5.59 9.60 10.00
C GLY A 10 -4.46 9.55 8.96
N GLY A 11 -3.90 10.69 8.61
CA GLY A 11 -2.67 10.77 7.83
C GLY A 11 -2.76 10.41 6.35
N GLY A 12 -3.93 10.16 5.77
CA GLY A 12 -4.09 9.88 4.34
C GLY A 12 -3.54 8.52 3.87
N GLY A 13 -3.16 7.63 4.80
CA GLY A 13 -2.70 6.26 4.53
C GLY A 13 -3.79 5.33 4.02
N HIS A 14 -3.51 4.03 3.97
CA HIS A 14 -4.50 3.08 3.46
C HIS A 14 -5.74 2.93 4.38
N GLY A 15 -5.65 3.21 5.67
CA GLY A 15 -6.82 3.27 6.56
C GLY A 15 -7.85 4.31 6.12
N ASP A 16 -7.41 5.54 5.78
CA ASP A 16 -8.28 6.55 5.18
C ASP A 16 -8.92 6.07 3.87
N GLN A 17 -8.16 5.35 3.04
CA GLN A 17 -8.67 4.87 1.75
C GLN A 17 -9.67 3.71 1.92
N ILE A 18 -9.46 2.83 2.90
CA ILE A 18 -10.42 1.78 3.27
C ILE A 18 -11.72 2.41 3.80
N LEU A 19 -11.60 3.39 4.71
CA LEU A 19 -12.75 4.14 5.23
C LEU A 19 -13.58 4.74 4.09
N LYS A 20 -12.93 5.45 3.16
CA LYS A 20 -13.59 6.05 1.99
C LYS A 20 -14.26 5.00 1.10
N ALA A 21 -13.60 3.86 0.87
CA ALA A 21 -14.16 2.77 0.08
C ALA A 21 -15.41 2.16 0.73
N LEU A 22 -15.39 1.90 2.04
CA LEU A 22 -16.55 1.38 2.77
C LEU A 22 -17.72 2.35 2.76
N ARG A 23 -17.46 3.67 2.79
CA ARG A 23 -18.51 4.70 2.67
C ARG A 23 -19.15 4.76 1.28
N LEU A 24 -18.47 4.28 0.25
CA LEU A 24 -19.01 4.17 -1.12
C LEU A 24 -19.82 2.87 -1.33
N ALA A 25 -19.86 1.98 -0.35
CA ALA A 25 -20.70 0.79 -0.41
C ALA A 25 -22.20 1.14 -0.36
N SER A 26 -23.05 0.15 -0.65
CA SER A 26 -24.50 0.33 -0.62
C SER A 26 -24.96 0.94 0.71
N PRO A 27 -25.87 1.96 0.67
CA PRO A 27 -26.38 2.59 1.87
C PRO A 27 -26.91 1.59 2.90
N GLY A 28 -26.60 1.81 4.17
CA GLY A 28 -27.06 0.95 5.27
C GLY A 28 -26.31 -0.38 5.41
N ARG A 29 -25.29 -0.67 4.59
CA ARG A 29 -24.53 -1.93 4.73
C ARG A 29 -23.62 -1.91 5.94
N TYR A 30 -22.97 -0.79 6.22
CA TYR A 30 -21.97 -0.67 7.30
C TYR A 30 -22.35 0.35 8.36
N ARG A 31 -22.02 0.03 9.62
CA ARG A 31 -21.75 0.97 10.69
C ARG A 31 -20.24 1.07 10.84
N ILE A 32 -19.67 2.22 10.48
CA ILE A 32 -18.23 2.38 10.41
C ILE A 32 -17.74 3.09 11.66
N PHE A 33 -16.89 2.42 12.42
CA PHE A 33 -16.11 2.99 13.51
C PHE A 33 -14.70 3.25 13.02
N GLY A 34 -14.07 4.29 13.54
CA GLY A 34 -12.72 4.66 13.18
C GLY A 34 -11.82 4.75 14.41
N ALA A 35 -10.56 4.40 14.25
CA ALA A 35 -9.57 4.57 15.29
C ALA A 35 -8.25 5.13 14.75
N ASP A 36 -7.58 5.91 15.59
CA ASP A 36 -6.23 6.42 15.30
C ASP A 36 -5.50 6.66 16.62
N ALA A 37 -4.16 6.72 16.55
CA ALA A 37 -3.36 7.10 17.72
C ALA A 37 -3.37 8.62 17.97
N ASN A 38 -3.64 9.41 16.92
CA ASN A 38 -3.78 10.85 17.02
C ASN A 38 -5.24 11.24 17.30
N PRO A 39 -5.57 11.81 18.47
CA PRO A 39 -6.94 12.25 18.75
C PRO A 39 -7.40 13.41 17.85
N SER A 40 -6.48 14.16 17.25
CA SER A 40 -6.78 15.22 16.28
C SER A 40 -6.83 14.65 14.84
N CYS A 41 -7.66 13.64 14.63
CA CYS A 41 -7.81 12.96 13.36
C CYS A 41 -8.92 13.62 12.52
N PRO A 42 -8.61 14.17 11.32
CA PRO A 42 -9.62 14.80 10.46
C PRO A 42 -10.75 13.84 10.05
N GLN A 43 -10.45 12.56 9.88
CA GLN A 43 -11.41 11.53 9.49
C GLN A 43 -12.37 11.12 10.62
N ALA A 44 -12.18 11.61 11.83
CA ALA A 44 -13.09 11.35 12.96
C ALA A 44 -14.53 11.77 12.67
N SER A 45 -14.72 12.83 11.88
CA SER A 45 -16.04 13.31 11.44
C SER A 45 -16.72 12.42 10.38
N LEU A 46 -15.99 11.45 9.81
CA LEU A 46 -16.49 10.57 8.74
C LEU A 46 -16.98 9.21 9.27
N VAL A 47 -16.88 8.97 10.56
CA VAL A 47 -17.22 7.70 11.21
C VAL A 47 -18.31 7.90 12.27
N GLU A 48 -19.06 6.85 12.58
CA GLU A 48 -20.12 6.91 13.58
C GLU A 48 -19.55 7.14 14.99
N ARG A 49 -18.42 6.53 15.31
CA ARG A 49 -17.68 6.74 16.53
C ARG A 49 -16.17 6.64 16.26
N PHE A 50 -15.44 7.61 16.75
CA PHE A 50 -13.99 7.62 16.74
C PHE A 50 -13.45 7.17 18.10
N VAL A 51 -12.38 6.38 18.09
CA VAL A 51 -11.68 5.89 19.28
C VAL A 51 -10.20 6.17 19.16
N THR A 52 -9.59 6.71 20.21
CA THR A 52 -8.12 6.81 20.25
C THR A 52 -7.54 5.47 20.73
N LEU A 53 -6.65 4.88 19.91
CA LEU A 53 -5.88 3.69 20.25
C LEU A 53 -4.43 4.08 20.54
N PRO A 54 -3.68 3.29 21.34
CA PRO A 54 -2.24 3.44 21.45
C PRO A 54 -1.56 3.27 20.08
N LEU A 55 -0.27 3.57 19.98
CA LEU A 55 0.51 3.20 18.80
C LEU A 55 0.64 1.67 18.72
N ALA A 56 0.68 1.11 17.51
CA ALA A 56 0.78 -0.34 17.29
C ALA A 56 1.99 -1.01 17.98
N ARG A 57 3.04 -0.23 18.31
CA ARG A 57 4.21 -0.69 19.07
C ARG A 57 4.00 -0.74 20.59
N ASP A 58 2.90 -0.19 21.09
CA ASP A 58 2.58 -0.23 22.53
C ASP A 58 2.20 -1.66 22.90
N PRO A 59 2.78 -2.23 23.99
CA PRO A 59 2.49 -3.60 24.41
C PRO A 59 1.01 -3.83 24.75
N ASN A 60 0.27 -2.78 25.15
CA ASN A 60 -1.14 -2.87 25.48
C ASN A 60 -2.08 -2.72 24.25
N TYR A 61 -1.52 -2.45 23.05
CA TYR A 61 -2.33 -2.17 21.87
C TYR A 61 -3.37 -3.24 21.60
N LEU A 62 -2.98 -4.52 21.59
CA LEU A 62 -3.89 -5.62 21.25
C LEU A 62 -5.04 -5.74 22.25
N ASP A 63 -4.75 -5.61 23.53
CA ASP A 63 -5.78 -5.71 24.58
C ASP A 63 -6.77 -4.55 24.51
N VAL A 64 -6.29 -3.33 24.26
CA VAL A 64 -7.15 -2.15 24.07
C VAL A 64 -7.99 -2.31 22.81
N LEU A 65 -7.40 -2.77 21.69
CA LEU A 65 -8.11 -3.04 20.44
C LEU A 65 -9.25 -4.06 20.64
N LEU A 66 -8.96 -5.22 21.23
CA LEU A 66 -9.95 -6.28 21.42
C LEU A 66 -11.08 -5.86 22.35
N ARG A 67 -10.78 -5.11 23.42
CA ARG A 67 -11.78 -4.51 24.30
C ARG A 67 -12.67 -3.55 23.53
N THR A 68 -12.08 -2.65 22.74
CA THR A 68 -12.81 -1.70 21.88
C THR A 68 -13.70 -2.44 20.88
N CYS A 69 -13.18 -3.47 20.22
CA CYS A 69 -13.97 -4.28 19.29
C CYS A 69 -15.17 -4.95 19.99
N LYS A 70 -14.98 -5.48 21.20
CA LYS A 70 -16.04 -6.10 22.00
C LYS A 70 -17.11 -5.08 22.41
N GLU A 71 -16.71 -3.92 22.91
CA GLU A 71 -17.61 -2.83 23.33
C GLU A 71 -18.47 -2.30 22.17
N LEU A 72 -17.89 -2.17 20.98
CA LEU A 72 -18.58 -1.70 19.79
C LEU A 72 -19.35 -2.81 19.06
N GLY A 73 -19.07 -4.08 19.38
CA GLY A 73 -19.63 -5.25 18.71
C GLY A 73 -19.11 -5.36 17.27
N VAL A 74 -17.82 -5.11 17.05
CA VAL A 74 -17.16 -5.13 15.74
C VAL A 74 -17.19 -6.55 15.16
N GLN A 75 -17.60 -6.65 13.89
CA GLN A 75 -17.66 -7.91 13.14
C GLN A 75 -16.52 -8.02 12.11
N ALA A 76 -15.97 -6.88 11.62
CA ALA A 76 -14.83 -6.86 10.72
C ALA A 76 -13.83 -5.78 11.14
N LEU A 77 -12.54 -6.09 11.05
CA LEU A 77 -11.44 -5.22 11.42
C LEU A 77 -10.52 -5.00 10.23
N PHE A 78 -10.28 -3.73 9.91
CA PHE A 78 -9.38 -3.31 8.84
C PHE A 78 -8.21 -2.52 9.42
N HIS A 79 -6.98 -2.98 9.17
CA HIS A 79 -5.78 -2.24 9.55
C HIS A 79 -5.54 -1.04 8.62
N GLY A 80 -5.03 0.05 9.14
CA GLY A 80 -4.76 1.27 8.37
C GLY A 80 -3.29 1.60 8.17
N CYS A 81 -2.38 0.85 8.79
CA CYS A 81 -0.93 1.02 8.62
C CYS A 81 -0.18 -0.31 8.66
N GLU A 82 1.08 -0.30 8.21
CA GLU A 82 1.92 -1.52 8.14
C GLU A 82 2.28 -2.10 9.51
N PRO A 83 2.60 -1.30 10.56
CA PRO A 83 2.80 -1.84 11.90
C PRO A 83 1.59 -2.61 12.44
N GLU A 84 0.36 -2.14 12.16
CA GLU A 84 -0.86 -2.86 12.53
C GLU A 84 -1.02 -4.15 11.72
N LEU A 85 -0.73 -4.14 10.41
CA LEU A 85 -0.75 -5.35 9.61
C LEU A 85 0.15 -6.44 10.19
N GLN A 86 1.37 -6.08 10.59
CA GLN A 86 2.32 -7.01 11.21
C GLN A 86 1.78 -7.54 12.54
N LEU A 87 1.26 -6.65 13.39
CA LEU A 87 0.67 -7.03 14.68
C LEU A 87 -0.54 -7.96 14.50
N PHE A 88 -1.46 -7.60 13.59
CA PHE A 88 -2.66 -8.42 13.33
C PHE A 88 -2.30 -9.76 12.72
N CYS A 89 -1.32 -9.80 11.84
CA CYS A 89 -0.78 -11.04 11.27
C CYS A 89 -0.22 -11.96 12.36
N ALA A 90 0.58 -11.43 13.29
CA ALA A 90 1.15 -12.19 14.41
C ALA A 90 0.08 -12.69 15.39
N ASN A 91 -1.02 -11.96 15.54
CA ASN A 91 -2.10 -12.25 16.49
C ASN A 91 -3.42 -12.69 15.81
N ARG A 92 -3.35 -13.14 14.54
CA ARG A 92 -4.52 -13.53 13.74
C ARG A 92 -5.48 -14.45 14.49
N LYS A 93 -4.95 -15.52 15.06
CA LYS A 93 -5.76 -16.53 15.78
C LYS A 93 -6.52 -15.94 16.98
N ILE A 94 -5.94 -14.96 17.65
CA ILE A 94 -6.57 -14.29 18.81
C ILE A 94 -7.70 -13.39 18.31
N ILE A 95 -7.46 -12.60 17.26
CA ILE A 95 -8.44 -11.67 16.67
C ILE A 95 -9.63 -12.45 16.08
N GLU A 96 -9.35 -13.45 15.25
CA GLU A 96 -10.38 -14.31 14.64
C GLU A 96 -11.11 -15.16 15.69
N GLY A 97 -10.42 -15.64 16.73
CA GLY A 97 -11.01 -16.33 17.87
C GLY A 97 -11.96 -15.46 18.70
N ALA A 98 -11.84 -14.13 18.62
CA ALA A 98 -12.80 -13.18 19.18
C ALA A 98 -14.04 -12.97 18.28
N GLY A 99 -14.18 -13.71 17.18
CA GLY A 99 -15.30 -13.61 16.23
C GLY A 99 -15.17 -12.44 15.26
N ILE A 100 -13.98 -11.89 15.08
CA ILE A 100 -13.74 -10.72 14.23
C ILE A 100 -13.18 -11.19 12.88
N PHE A 101 -13.86 -10.83 11.80
CA PHE A 101 -13.38 -11.05 10.45
C PHE A 101 -12.19 -10.15 10.14
N LEU A 102 -11.08 -10.74 9.68
CA LEU A 102 -9.81 -10.07 9.42
C LEU A 102 -9.38 -10.27 7.95
N PRO A 103 -9.71 -9.35 7.04
CA PRO A 103 -9.41 -9.48 5.61
C PRO A 103 -7.96 -9.10 5.28
N ILE A 104 -7.01 -9.94 5.66
CA ILE A 104 -5.59 -9.80 5.37
C ILE A 104 -5.05 -11.07 4.70
N ASN A 105 -3.99 -10.93 3.91
CA ASN A 105 -3.29 -12.04 3.25
C ASN A 105 -2.71 -13.05 4.26
N ASP A 106 -2.28 -14.20 3.74
CA ASP A 106 -1.58 -15.20 4.56
C ASP A 106 -0.30 -14.64 5.18
N THR A 107 0.02 -15.14 6.37
CA THR A 107 1.19 -14.73 7.15
C THR A 107 2.49 -14.85 6.33
N ALA A 108 2.66 -15.94 5.59
CA ALA A 108 3.87 -16.17 4.80
C ALA A 108 4.05 -15.11 3.70
N LEU A 109 2.97 -14.73 3.01
CA LEU A 109 3.01 -13.69 1.99
C LEU A 109 3.25 -12.30 2.59
N ILE A 110 2.60 -12.00 3.72
CA ILE A 110 2.82 -10.73 4.42
C ILE A 110 4.30 -10.61 4.82
N GLN A 111 4.88 -11.63 5.46
CA GLN A 111 6.28 -11.62 5.89
C GLN A 111 7.25 -11.54 4.70
N LEU A 112 6.97 -12.23 3.60
CA LEU A 112 7.78 -12.15 2.38
C LEU A 112 7.82 -10.71 1.84
N CYS A 113 6.65 -10.08 1.68
CA CYS A 113 6.55 -8.77 1.05
C CYS A 113 7.00 -7.59 1.94
N MET A 114 7.11 -7.80 3.26
CA MET A 114 7.69 -6.81 4.18
C MET A 114 9.20 -6.61 3.96
N ASP A 115 9.87 -7.57 3.32
CA ASP A 115 11.28 -7.53 2.96
C ASP A 115 11.43 -7.43 1.45
N LYS A 116 11.86 -6.27 0.96
CA LYS A 116 12.00 -5.99 -0.48
C LYS A 116 13.01 -6.91 -1.15
N ALA A 117 14.07 -7.31 -0.44
CA ALA A 117 15.07 -8.20 -1.00
C ALA A 117 14.54 -9.62 -1.17
N LYS A 118 13.86 -10.15 -0.14
CA LYS A 118 13.21 -11.46 -0.23
C LYS A 118 12.15 -11.47 -1.31
N THR A 119 11.37 -10.38 -1.44
CA THR A 119 10.39 -10.22 -2.51
C THR A 119 11.03 -10.30 -3.89
N ASN A 120 12.10 -9.54 -4.15
CA ASN A 120 12.80 -9.54 -5.43
C ASN A 120 13.46 -10.90 -5.72
N ALA A 121 14.10 -11.52 -4.74
CA ALA A 121 14.68 -12.85 -4.87
C ALA A 121 13.60 -13.90 -5.24
N ARG A 122 12.42 -13.82 -4.60
CA ARG A 122 11.29 -14.70 -4.89
C ARG A 122 10.74 -14.47 -6.30
N LEU A 123 10.60 -13.21 -6.74
CA LEU A 123 10.16 -12.89 -8.09
C LEU A 123 11.14 -13.44 -9.14
N ALA A 124 12.44 -13.24 -8.93
CA ALA A 124 13.48 -13.79 -9.81
C ALA A 124 13.42 -15.34 -9.90
N ALA A 125 13.26 -16.01 -8.76
CA ALA A 125 13.12 -17.47 -8.70
C ALA A 125 11.86 -17.99 -9.41
N LEU A 126 10.81 -17.15 -9.52
CA LEU A 126 9.58 -17.44 -10.25
C LEU A 126 9.66 -17.03 -11.74
N GLY A 127 10.79 -16.50 -12.20
CA GLY A 127 11.00 -16.10 -13.60
C GLY A 127 10.38 -14.74 -13.97
N PHE A 128 9.97 -13.92 -12.98
CA PHE A 128 9.47 -12.59 -13.25
C PHE A 128 10.63 -11.58 -13.32
N PRO A 129 10.68 -10.73 -14.37
CA PRO A 129 11.76 -9.77 -14.54
C PRO A 129 11.70 -8.69 -13.46
N ALA A 130 12.75 -8.56 -12.68
CA ALA A 130 12.95 -7.50 -11.72
C ALA A 130 14.06 -6.54 -12.19
N PRO A 131 14.06 -5.26 -11.79
CA PRO A 131 15.23 -4.39 -11.94
C PRO A 131 16.43 -4.96 -11.19
N ASN A 132 17.65 -4.67 -11.65
CA ASN A 132 18.86 -5.02 -10.91
C ASN A 132 18.79 -4.42 -9.49
N TYR A 133 19.25 -5.16 -8.49
CA TYR A 133 19.27 -4.68 -7.11
C TYR A 133 20.39 -5.31 -6.29
N VAL A 134 20.86 -4.56 -5.30
CA VAL A 134 21.74 -5.06 -4.23
C VAL A 134 21.22 -4.56 -2.88
N ASN A 135 21.33 -5.36 -1.86
CA ASN A 135 21.18 -4.90 -0.48
C ASN A 135 22.55 -4.56 0.08
N VAL A 136 22.66 -3.39 0.68
CA VAL A 136 23.88 -2.90 1.25
C VAL A 136 23.69 -2.49 2.71
N THR A 137 24.63 -2.88 3.54
CA THR A 137 24.71 -2.55 4.97
C THR A 137 25.99 -1.76 5.28
N SER A 138 26.94 -1.71 4.33
CA SER A 138 28.22 -1.00 4.46
C SER A 138 28.60 -0.31 3.15
N GLU A 139 29.47 0.70 3.23
CA GLU A 139 29.95 1.44 2.07
C GLU A 139 30.78 0.56 1.11
N SER A 140 31.49 -0.43 1.61
CA SER A 140 32.28 -1.34 0.78
C SER A 140 31.43 -2.19 -0.17
N GLU A 141 30.14 -2.41 0.14
CA GLU A 141 29.21 -3.15 -0.70
C GLU A 141 28.67 -2.33 -1.89
N LEU A 142 29.01 -1.03 -1.96
CA LEU A 142 28.69 -0.17 -3.10
C LEU A 142 29.62 -0.45 -4.31
N GLU A 143 30.79 -1.05 -4.06
CA GLU A 143 31.72 -1.40 -5.13
C GLU A 143 31.08 -2.39 -6.09
N GLY A 144 31.25 -2.11 -7.41
CA GLY A 144 30.66 -2.96 -8.47
C GLY A 144 29.25 -2.58 -8.93
N ILE A 145 28.64 -1.52 -8.38
CA ILE A 145 27.42 -0.95 -8.93
C ILE A 145 27.77 -0.04 -10.10
N ASP A 146 27.48 -0.46 -11.32
CA ASP A 146 27.78 0.25 -12.58
C ASP A 146 26.53 0.58 -13.43
N TRP A 147 25.33 0.15 -12.99
CA TRP A 147 24.04 0.27 -13.68
C TRP A 147 23.22 1.50 -13.20
N PHE A 148 23.80 2.70 -13.39
CA PHE A 148 23.13 3.97 -13.06
C PHE A 148 22.10 4.41 -14.12
N PRO A 149 21.08 5.21 -13.70
CA PRO A 149 20.80 5.72 -12.34
C PRO A 149 20.19 4.65 -11.44
N VAL A 150 20.33 4.86 -10.13
CA VAL A 150 19.80 3.94 -9.11
C VAL A 150 18.83 4.62 -8.17
N VAL A 151 17.92 3.83 -7.59
CA VAL A 151 17.03 4.22 -6.51
C VAL A 151 17.58 3.62 -5.20
N VAL A 152 17.85 4.48 -4.23
CA VAL A 152 18.29 4.11 -2.88
C VAL A 152 17.08 4.17 -1.97
N LYS A 153 16.74 3.07 -1.29
CA LYS A 153 15.56 2.98 -0.43
C LYS A 153 15.80 2.03 0.75
N PRO A 154 15.12 2.20 1.90
CA PRO A 154 15.24 1.25 3.01
C PRO A 154 14.89 -0.16 2.56
N ALA A 155 15.69 -1.17 2.94
CA ALA A 155 15.44 -2.57 2.62
C ALA A 155 14.16 -3.08 3.30
N VAL A 156 13.90 -2.63 4.52
CA VAL A 156 12.70 -2.96 5.32
C VAL A 156 12.01 -1.68 5.78
N GLY A 157 10.69 -1.66 5.74
CA GLY A 157 9.89 -0.48 6.08
C GLY A 157 9.91 0.60 4.98
N GLY A 158 9.67 1.87 5.34
CA GLY A 158 9.72 3.01 4.41
C GLY A 158 8.45 3.25 3.62
N GLY A 159 7.29 3.20 4.28
CA GLY A 159 6.00 3.55 3.62
C GLY A 159 5.97 4.98 3.09
N GLY A 160 5.19 5.22 2.01
CA GLY A 160 4.97 6.54 1.43
C GLY A 160 6.20 7.17 0.75
N SER A 161 7.14 6.36 0.28
CA SER A 161 8.42 6.80 -0.33
C SER A 161 9.30 7.61 0.64
N ALA A 162 9.17 7.40 1.94
CA ALA A 162 10.09 7.98 2.92
C ALA A 162 11.49 7.40 2.73
N ASN A 163 12.51 8.28 2.76
CA ASN A 163 13.92 7.91 2.58
C ASN A 163 14.21 7.17 1.25
N VAL A 164 13.52 7.57 0.17
CA VAL A 164 13.78 7.10 -1.19
C VAL A 164 14.46 8.21 -1.99
N TYR A 165 15.62 7.90 -2.55
CA TYR A 165 16.49 8.84 -3.25
C TYR A 165 16.90 8.29 -4.62
N VAL A 166 17.38 9.18 -5.50
CA VAL A 166 17.98 8.81 -6.80
C VAL A 166 19.45 9.21 -6.76
N ALA A 167 20.33 8.32 -7.19
CA ALA A 167 21.72 8.62 -7.51
C ALA A 167 21.96 8.34 -8.99
N GLN A 168 22.58 9.28 -9.69
CA GLN A 168 22.81 9.20 -11.12
C GLN A 168 24.21 8.70 -11.50
N ASP A 169 25.11 8.67 -10.53
CA ASP A 169 26.46 8.14 -10.64
C ASP A 169 26.98 7.66 -9.26
N MET A 170 28.16 7.08 -9.25
CA MET A 170 28.79 6.56 -8.03
C MET A 170 29.08 7.68 -7.01
N LYS A 171 29.43 8.89 -7.46
CA LYS A 171 29.72 10.01 -6.56
C LYS A 171 28.47 10.43 -5.77
N GLU A 172 27.31 10.51 -6.45
CA GLU A 172 26.04 10.79 -5.78
C GLU A 172 25.63 9.65 -4.83
N LEU A 173 25.86 8.40 -5.23
CA LEU A 173 25.57 7.23 -4.39
C LEU A 173 26.40 7.23 -3.10
N GLN A 174 27.70 7.51 -3.20
CA GLN A 174 28.58 7.63 -2.04
C GLN A 174 28.17 8.78 -1.11
N ALA A 175 27.81 9.94 -1.68
CA ALA A 175 27.33 11.07 -0.89
C ALA A 175 26.03 10.73 -0.14
N LEU A 176 25.10 9.98 -0.76
CA LEU A 176 23.90 9.49 -0.12
C LEU A 176 24.21 8.47 0.97
N ALA A 177 25.19 7.57 0.77
CA ALA A 177 25.61 6.59 1.76
C ALA A 177 26.08 7.27 3.06
N VAL A 178 26.91 8.30 2.92
CA VAL A 178 27.34 9.14 4.06
C VAL A 178 26.16 9.86 4.71
N TYR A 179 25.32 10.53 3.93
CA TYR A 179 24.17 11.28 4.43
C TYR A 179 23.18 10.39 5.20
N LEU A 180 22.93 9.18 4.71
CA LEU A 180 22.01 8.22 5.31
C LEU A 180 22.64 7.42 6.46
N GLY A 181 23.94 7.59 6.72
CA GLY A 181 24.68 6.85 7.74
C GLY A 181 24.73 5.35 7.43
N LEU A 182 24.97 4.98 6.17
CA LEU A 182 25.16 3.58 5.78
C LEU A 182 26.28 2.96 6.64
N GLY A 183 26.05 1.78 7.18
CA GLY A 183 26.94 1.18 8.19
C GLY A 183 26.48 1.40 9.64
N SER A 184 25.65 2.43 9.91
CA SER A 184 25.00 2.62 11.22
C SER A 184 23.60 2.00 11.27
N ILE A 185 23.06 1.60 10.12
CA ILE A 185 21.70 1.06 9.96
C ILE A 185 21.76 -0.44 9.75
N THR A 186 21.35 -1.20 10.75
CA THR A 186 21.40 -2.68 10.73
C THR A 186 20.51 -3.33 9.67
N SER A 187 19.42 -2.69 9.25
CA SER A 187 18.53 -3.20 8.20
C SER A 187 18.99 -2.88 6.78
N GLY A 188 19.99 -2.00 6.62
CA GLY A 188 20.57 -1.63 5.34
C GLY A 188 19.61 -0.88 4.41
N PHE A 189 20.14 -0.63 3.21
CA PHE A 189 19.40 -0.08 2.09
C PHE A 189 19.38 -1.05 0.92
N MET A 190 18.28 -1.03 0.17
CA MET A 190 18.23 -1.60 -1.16
C MET A 190 18.63 -0.54 -2.17
N ILE A 191 19.60 -0.84 -3.01
CA ILE A 191 19.95 -0.06 -4.19
C ILE A 191 19.39 -0.81 -5.38
N GLN A 192 18.53 -0.15 -6.14
CA GLN A 192 17.80 -0.76 -7.25
C GLN A 192 17.94 0.08 -8.51
N GLU A 193 18.10 -0.55 -9.66
CA GLU A 193 18.15 0.12 -10.95
C GLU A 193 16.88 0.94 -11.19
N TYR A 194 17.04 2.17 -11.65
CA TYR A 194 15.93 2.99 -12.15
C TYR A 194 15.59 2.56 -13.58
N VAL A 195 14.38 2.11 -13.81
CA VAL A 195 13.94 1.56 -15.10
C VAL A 195 12.78 2.38 -15.66
N GLY A 196 12.78 2.60 -16.99
CA GLY A 196 11.69 3.24 -17.72
C GLY A 196 11.46 4.71 -17.36
N THR A 197 10.38 5.26 -17.88
CA THR A 197 9.99 6.67 -17.73
C THR A 197 8.85 6.84 -16.70
N PRO A 198 8.61 8.06 -16.17
CA PRO A 198 7.55 8.30 -15.20
C PRO A 198 6.13 7.98 -15.70
N ASP A 199 5.86 8.14 -16.98
CA ASP A 199 4.57 7.86 -17.62
C ASP A 199 4.27 6.36 -17.81
N GLN A 200 5.27 5.50 -17.57
CA GLN A 200 5.15 4.03 -17.57
C GLN A 200 4.82 3.45 -16.18
N GLU A 201 4.57 4.30 -15.17
CA GLU A 201 4.36 3.84 -13.80
C GLU A 201 2.90 3.49 -13.51
N PHE A 202 2.72 2.31 -12.92
CA PHE A 202 1.43 1.77 -12.53
C PHE A 202 1.40 1.36 -11.04
N THR A 203 0.22 1.45 -10.45
CA THR A 203 -0.12 0.76 -9.22
C THR A 203 -1.33 -0.13 -9.47
N VAL A 204 -1.16 -1.43 -9.26
CA VAL A 204 -2.11 -2.48 -9.66
C VAL A 204 -2.67 -3.16 -8.42
N GLY A 205 -4.00 -3.18 -8.30
CA GLY A 205 -4.70 -4.03 -7.35
C GLY A 205 -4.99 -5.38 -7.98
N VAL A 206 -4.59 -6.43 -7.31
CA VAL A 206 -5.02 -7.80 -7.63
C VAL A 206 -5.75 -8.32 -6.40
N LEU A 207 -7.02 -8.67 -6.58
CA LEU A 207 -7.85 -9.20 -5.51
C LEU A 207 -8.08 -10.69 -5.71
N HIS A 208 -7.65 -11.47 -4.73
CA HIS A 208 -8.15 -12.81 -4.48
C HIS A 208 -9.08 -12.76 -3.26
N ASP A 209 -10.06 -13.65 -3.19
CA ASP A 209 -10.76 -13.88 -1.94
C ASP A 209 -9.85 -14.63 -0.94
N LEU A 210 -10.27 -14.76 0.32
CA LEU A 210 -9.41 -15.41 1.33
C LEU A 210 -9.29 -16.93 1.14
N ASP A 211 -10.11 -17.52 0.26
CA ASP A 211 -9.98 -18.92 -0.18
C ASP A 211 -8.95 -19.08 -1.31
N GLY A 212 -8.41 -17.96 -1.83
CA GLY A 212 -7.42 -17.93 -2.92
C GLY A 212 -8.05 -17.90 -4.32
N ARG A 213 -9.36 -17.69 -4.45
CA ARG A 213 -10.03 -17.53 -5.73
C ARG A 213 -9.80 -16.13 -6.27
N TYR A 214 -9.30 -16.03 -7.49
CA TYR A 214 -9.17 -14.74 -8.17
C TYR A 214 -10.53 -14.05 -8.37
N VAL A 215 -10.59 -12.76 -8.01
CA VAL A 215 -11.79 -11.93 -8.16
C VAL A 215 -11.66 -11.00 -9.35
N ASN A 216 -10.66 -10.12 -9.36
CA ASN A 216 -10.34 -9.24 -10.48
C ASN A 216 -9.05 -8.46 -10.24
N SER A 217 -8.60 -7.74 -11.29
CA SER A 217 -7.47 -6.82 -11.23
C SER A 217 -7.83 -5.46 -11.82
N ILE A 218 -7.26 -4.40 -11.26
CA ILE A 218 -7.47 -3.02 -11.68
C ILE A 218 -6.16 -2.24 -11.55
N ALA A 219 -5.84 -1.40 -12.53
CA ALA A 219 -4.62 -0.61 -12.51
C ALA A 219 -4.92 0.90 -12.52
N VAL A 220 -4.05 1.66 -11.88
CA VAL A 220 -3.94 3.11 -12.04
C VAL A 220 -2.63 3.39 -12.75
N LYS A 221 -2.70 3.90 -14.00
CA LYS A 221 -1.58 4.53 -14.68
C LYS A 221 -1.36 5.88 -14.03
N ARG A 222 -0.20 6.06 -13.40
CA ARG A 222 0.02 7.20 -12.52
C ARG A 222 0.33 8.48 -13.29
N HIS A 223 -0.33 9.58 -12.93
CA HIS A 223 0.03 10.92 -13.38
C HIS A 223 1.04 11.53 -12.40
N LEU A 224 2.30 11.52 -12.77
CA LEU A 224 3.43 12.03 -11.98
C LEU A 224 3.82 13.45 -12.38
N SER A 225 2.84 14.36 -12.39
CA SER A 225 3.00 15.74 -12.85
C SER A 225 2.71 16.80 -11.78
N SER A 226 2.21 16.41 -10.61
CA SER A 226 1.84 17.35 -9.54
C SER A 226 2.65 17.11 -8.26
N GLY A 227 2.74 18.14 -7.40
CA GLY A 227 3.40 18.06 -6.10
C GLY A 227 2.80 17.02 -5.14
N LEU A 228 1.53 16.60 -5.35
CA LEU A 228 0.93 15.54 -4.58
C LEU A 228 1.45 14.15 -4.97
N SER A 229 1.65 13.91 -6.26
CA SER A 229 2.01 12.59 -6.79
C SER A 229 3.53 12.37 -6.92
N VAL A 230 4.34 13.41 -6.80
CA VAL A 230 5.79 13.38 -6.97
C VAL A 230 6.50 13.64 -5.64
N ARG A 231 7.40 12.74 -5.24
CA ARG A 231 8.29 12.91 -4.08
C ARG A 231 9.55 13.68 -4.47
N THR A 232 10.19 13.24 -5.54
CA THR A 232 11.44 13.81 -6.06
C THR A 232 11.40 13.84 -7.58
N SER A 233 11.89 14.91 -8.18
CA SER A 233 12.06 15.02 -9.64
C SER A 233 13.36 15.76 -9.93
N VAL A 234 14.30 15.09 -10.58
CA VAL A 234 15.61 15.63 -10.95
C VAL A 234 15.84 15.54 -12.45
N ALA A 235 16.65 16.44 -13.03
CA ALA A 235 17.04 16.34 -14.42
C ALA A 235 17.86 15.04 -14.62
N ASN A 236 17.59 14.33 -15.70
CA ASN A 236 18.38 13.17 -16.10
C ASN A 236 19.72 13.62 -16.70
N ARG A 237 20.82 13.36 -16.01
CA ARG A 237 22.19 13.67 -16.41
C ARG A 237 23.02 12.45 -16.80
N THR A 238 22.39 11.26 -16.77
CA THR A 238 23.09 9.99 -17.02
C THR A 238 23.44 9.75 -18.49
N GLY A 239 22.87 10.53 -19.41
CA GLY A 239 22.97 10.28 -20.85
C GLY A 239 22.03 9.19 -21.38
N ARG A 240 21.35 8.44 -20.51
CA ARG A 240 20.35 7.39 -20.84
C ARG A 240 19.03 8.05 -21.26
N LYS A 241 18.89 8.33 -22.56
CA LYS A 241 17.74 9.05 -23.13
C LYS A 241 16.42 8.28 -22.99
N GLU A 242 16.48 6.94 -22.96
CA GLU A 242 15.33 6.05 -22.78
C GLU A 242 14.62 6.20 -21.42
N LEU A 243 15.27 6.82 -20.44
CA LEU A 243 14.69 7.13 -19.14
C LEU A 243 13.95 8.49 -19.11
N GLY A 244 13.93 9.20 -20.23
CA GLY A 244 13.31 10.51 -20.36
C GLY A 244 14.16 11.65 -19.79
N PRO A 245 13.68 12.90 -19.88
CA PRO A 245 14.44 14.10 -19.50
C PRO A 245 14.53 14.29 -17.98
N ARG A 246 13.69 13.61 -17.21
CA ARG A 246 13.64 13.69 -15.74
C ARG A 246 13.51 12.33 -15.12
N LEU A 247 14.23 12.12 -14.02
CA LEU A 247 14.07 10.96 -13.14
C LEU A 247 13.12 11.34 -12.02
N VAL A 248 12.07 10.55 -11.82
CA VAL A 248 11.00 10.85 -10.87
C VAL A 248 10.81 9.69 -9.90
N ILE A 249 10.76 10.01 -8.61
CA ILE A 249 10.26 9.14 -7.55
C ILE A 249 8.86 9.60 -7.21
N SER A 250 7.92 8.71 -7.33
CA SER A 250 6.53 8.95 -6.98
C SER A 250 6.34 9.05 -5.47
N SER A 251 5.35 9.81 -5.03
CA SER A 251 4.92 9.87 -3.63
C SER A 251 4.01 8.68 -3.28
N GLY A 252 3.60 8.57 -2.00
CA GLY A 252 2.55 7.64 -1.58
C GLY A 252 1.15 8.00 -2.11
N VAL A 253 0.98 9.21 -2.67
CA VAL A 253 -0.31 9.69 -3.20
C VAL A 253 -0.42 9.37 -4.68
N SER A 254 -1.31 8.45 -5.03
CA SER A 254 -1.55 8.03 -6.42
C SER A 254 -2.79 8.71 -6.99
N GLN A 255 -2.69 9.15 -8.24
CA GLN A 255 -3.77 9.67 -9.06
C GLN A 255 -3.47 9.34 -10.53
N GLY A 256 -4.45 9.37 -11.41
CA GLY A 256 -4.26 9.11 -12.84
C GLY A 256 -5.41 8.36 -13.49
N ASP A 257 -5.11 7.67 -14.58
CA ASP A 257 -6.08 6.90 -15.34
C ASP A 257 -6.26 5.53 -14.70
N ILE A 258 -7.48 5.25 -14.25
CA ILE A 258 -7.85 3.97 -13.64
C ILE A 258 -8.63 3.13 -14.65
N GLY A 259 -8.23 1.87 -14.80
CA GLY A 259 -8.83 1.00 -15.80
C GLY A 259 -8.27 -0.42 -15.81
N ARG A 260 -8.57 -1.15 -16.86
CA ARG A 260 -8.22 -2.58 -17.00
C ARG A 260 -6.75 -2.79 -17.33
N PHE A 261 -6.19 -2.08 -18.29
CA PHE A 261 -4.80 -2.22 -18.76
C PHE A 261 -4.36 -3.69 -18.85
N PRO A 262 -4.98 -4.51 -19.71
CA PRO A 262 -4.83 -5.97 -19.69
C PRO A 262 -3.39 -6.44 -19.84
N GLU A 263 -2.55 -5.72 -20.59
CA GLU A 263 -1.13 -5.99 -20.76
C GLU A 263 -0.32 -5.87 -19.46
N VAL A 264 -0.79 -5.07 -18.51
CA VAL A 264 -0.18 -4.88 -17.18
C VAL A 264 -0.83 -5.78 -16.14
N THR A 265 -2.18 -5.78 -16.09
CA THR A 265 -2.93 -6.49 -15.05
C THR A 265 -2.81 -8.00 -15.18
N SER A 266 -2.71 -8.57 -16.41
CA SER A 266 -2.49 -10.01 -16.60
C SER A 266 -1.14 -10.49 -16.04
N GLN A 267 -0.07 -9.70 -16.23
CA GLN A 267 1.24 -10.03 -15.66
C GLN A 267 1.24 -9.89 -14.14
N CYS A 268 0.60 -8.83 -13.60
CA CYS A 268 0.45 -8.66 -12.15
C CYS A 268 -0.40 -9.76 -11.51
N ARG A 269 -1.45 -10.25 -12.21
CA ARG A 269 -2.21 -11.42 -11.79
C ARG A 269 -1.33 -12.66 -11.74
N ALA A 270 -0.57 -12.94 -12.78
CA ALA A 270 0.35 -14.10 -12.82
C ALA A 270 1.36 -14.07 -11.66
N ILE A 271 1.86 -12.88 -11.30
CA ILE A 271 2.71 -12.69 -10.11
C ILE A 271 1.94 -13.02 -8.83
N ALA A 272 0.73 -12.48 -8.64
CA ALA A 272 -0.08 -12.70 -7.46
C ALA A 272 -0.47 -14.18 -7.29
N ASP A 273 -0.85 -14.86 -8.39
CA ASP A 273 -1.15 -16.29 -8.42
C ASP A 273 0.08 -17.13 -8.01
N SER A 274 1.25 -16.80 -8.57
CA SER A 274 2.52 -17.49 -8.26
C SER A 274 3.03 -17.27 -6.84
N LEU A 275 2.62 -16.15 -6.22
CA LEU A 275 2.91 -15.85 -4.82
C LEU A 275 1.88 -16.46 -3.86
N GLY A 276 0.80 -17.06 -4.37
CA GLY A 276 -0.27 -17.66 -3.56
C GLY A 276 -1.10 -16.60 -2.80
N SER A 277 -1.40 -15.47 -3.44
CA SER A 277 -2.17 -14.38 -2.81
C SER A 277 -3.55 -14.85 -2.37
N ARG A 278 -3.94 -14.49 -1.14
CA ARG A 278 -5.27 -14.74 -0.54
C ARG A 278 -5.73 -13.47 0.16
N GLY A 279 -6.26 -12.55 -0.62
CA GLY A 279 -6.67 -11.23 -0.15
C GLY A 279 -6.22 -10.11 -1.10
N PRO A 280 -6.24 -8.85 -0.64
CA PRO A 280 -5.82 -7.72 -1.45
C PRO A 280 -4.30 -7.67 -1.61
N LEU A 281 -3.82 -7.54 -2.85
CA LEU A 281 -2.42 -7.36 -3.18
C LEU A 281 -2.26 -6.09 -4.02
N ASN A 282 -1.33 -5.23 -3.66
CA ASN A 282 -1.00 -4.04 -4.44
C ASN A 282 0.42 -4.12 -4.98
N ILE A 283 0.55 -4.14 -6.30
CA ILE A 283 1.83 -4.20 -7.02
C ILE A 283 2.14 -2.83 -7.60
N GLN A 284 3.31 -2.29 -7.29
CA GLN A 284 3.84 -1.08 -7.89
C GLN A 284 4.93 -1.46 -8.89
N CYS A 285 4.79 -0.98 -10.12
CA CYS A 285 5.64 -1.38 -11.22
C CYS A 285 5.76 -0.29 -12.29
N ARG A 286 6.73 -0.44 -13.18
CA ARG A 286 6.75 0.21 -14.49
C ARG A 286 6.57 -0.83 -15.58
N PHE A 287 5.84 -0.45 -16.63
CA PHE A 287 5.63 -1.28 -17.80
C PHE A 287 6.60 -0.85 -18.91
N VAL A 288 7.66 -1.61 -19.09
CA VAL A 288 8.79 -1.27 -19.97
C VAL A 288 9.03 -2.44 -20.92
N ASP A 289 9.06 -2.16 -22.23
CA ASP A 289 9.30 -3.13 -23.30
C ASP A 289 8.37 -4.36 -23.20
N GLY A 290 7.08 -4.11 -22.98
CA GLY A 290 6.06 -5.15 -22.87
C GLY A 290 6.11 -5.99 -21.58
N LYS A 291 6.93 -5.61 -20.60
CA LYS A 291 7.14 -6.34 -19.35
C LYS A 291 6.88 -5.46 -18.12
N VAL A 292 6.21 -6.04 -17.15
CA VAL A 292 6.05 -5.46 -15.82
C VAL A 292 7.37 -5.56 -15.07
N ARG A 293 7.93 -4.42 -14.65
CA ARG A 293 9.12 -4.29 -13.81
C ARG A 293 8.69 -3.89 -12.41
N VAL A 294 8.54 -4.88 -11.53
CA VAL A 294 8.05 -4.68 -10.16
C VAL A 294 9.13 -4.03 -9.30
N PHE A 295 8.76 -3.02 -8.53
CA PHE A 295 9.66 -2.40 -7.55
C PHE A 295 9.12 -2.43 -6.12
N GLU A 296 7.82 -2.75 -5.93
CA GLU A 296 7.25 -2.97 -4.59
C GLU A 296 5.97 -3.80 -4.68
N ILE A 297 5.81 -4.74 -3.75
CA ILE A 297 4.56 -5.49 -3.52
C ILE A 297 4.10 -5.25 -2.08
N ASN A 298 2.84 -4.86 -1.95
CA ASN A 298 2.20 -4.64 -0.66
C ASN A 298 1.01 -5.61 -0.51
N PRO A 299 1.07 -6.61 0.39
CA PRO A 299 0.05 -7.65 0.53
C PRO A 299 -1.14 -7.16 1.36
N ARG A 300 -1.73 -6.06 0.93
CA ARG A 300 -2.79 -5.34 1.64
C ARG A 300 -3.54 -4.38 0.73
N PHE A 301 -4.63 -3.81 1.24
CA PHE A 301 -5.25 -2.62 0.67
C PHE A 301 -4.23 -1.48 0.53
N SER A 302 -4.47 -0.57 -0.37
CA SER A 302 -3.47 0.44 -0.73
C SER A 302 -4.01 1.87 -0.66
N GLY A 303 -3.12 2.83 -0.89
CA GLY A 303 -3.46 4.23 -1.08
C GLY A 303 -4.42 4.50 -2.26
N THR A 304 -4.69 3.50 -3.11
CA THR A 304 -5.61 3.59 -4.25
C THR A 304 -6.95 2.87 -4.04
N THR A 305 -7.16 2.24 -2.90
CA THR A 305 -8.39 1.47 -2.62
C THR A 305 -9.66 2.30 -2.80
N SER A 306 -9.69 3.56 -2.35
CA SER A 306 -10.85 4.43 -2.57
C SER A 306 -11.05 4.81 -4.04
N LEU A 307 -9.98 4.99 -4.81
CA LEU A 307 -10.07 5.30 -6.24
C LEU A 307 -10.70 4.12 -7.00
N ARG A 308 -10.29 2.90 -6.66
CA ARG A 308 -10.86 1.67 -7.22
C ARG A 308 -12.33 1.52 -6.86
N ALA A 309 -12.69 1.83 -5.60
CA ALA A 309 -14.08 1.83 -5.16
C ALA A 309 -14.95 2.87 -5.90
N MET A 310 -14.40 4.06 -6.22
CA MET A 310 -15.13 5.10 -6.98
C MET A 310 -15.56 4.64 -8.37
N VAL A 311 -14.81 3.75 -9.00
CA VAL A 311 -15.14 3.19 -10.31
C VAL A 311 -15.89 1.86 -10.22
N GLY A 312 -16.27 1.41 -9.02
CA GLY A 312 -17.06 0.21 -8.80
C GLY A 312 -16.31 -1.01 -8.30
N PHE A 313 -14.97 -0.97 -8.26
CA PHE A 313 -14.15 -2.07 -7.72
C PHE A 313 -13.83 -1.84 -6.24
N ASN A 314 -14.79 -2.12 -5.38
CA ASN A 314 -14.69 -1.90 -3.94
C ASN A 314 -14.15 -3.14 -3.21
N GLU A 315 -12.83 -3.29 -3.18
CA GLU A 315 -12.13 -4.46 -2.63
C GLU A 315 -12.54 -4.79 -1.17
N PRO A 316 -12.60 -3.83 -0.21
CA PRO A 316 -13.06 -4.11 1.15
C PRO A 316 -14.49 -4.65 1.20
N ASP A 317 -15.42 -4.05 0.44
CA ASP A 317 -16.82 -4.46 0.38
C ASP A 317 -16.97 -5.85 -0.24
N LEU A 318 -16.22 -6.15 -1.31
CA LEU A 318 -16.23 -7.46 -1.96
C LEU A 318 -15.83 -8.57 -0.99
N LEU A 319 -14.77 -8.40 -0.20
CA LEU A 319 -14.34 -9.40 0.78
C LEU A 319 -15.35 -9.60 1.91
N VAL A 320 -15.94 -8.51 2.42
CA VAL A 320 -17.01 -8.60 3.44
C VAL A 320 -18.24 -9.31 2.88
N ARG A 321 -18.65 -8.98 1.66
CA ARG A 321 -19.78 -9.64 1.00
C ARG A 321 -19.53 -11.13 0.82
N ARG A 322 -18.35 -11.51 0.39
CA ARG A 322 -17.97 -12.91 0.17
C ARG A 322 -17.95 -13.70 1.47
N HIS A 323 -17.23 -13.20 2.48
CA HIS A 323 -16.87 -14.01 3.66
C HIS A 323 -17.78 -13.80 4.89
N LEU A 324 -18.44 -12.65 5.03
CA LEU A 324 -19.40 -12.42 6.11
C LEU A 324 -20.85 -12.55 5.68
N LEU A 325 -21.18 -12.20 4.42
CA LEU A 325 -22.55 -12.29 3.92
C LEU A 325 -22.79 -13.51 3.04
N ASN A 326 -21.78 -14.32 2.80
CA ASN A 326 -21.82 -15.53 1.94
C ASN A 326 -22.41 -15.23 0.54
N GLN A 327 -22.17 -14.03 0.01
CA GLN A 327 -22.61 -13.64 -1.30
C GLN A 327 -21.63 -14.09 -2.37
N ASP A 328 -22.13 -14.57 -3.52
CA ASP A 328 -21.29 -14.72 -4.70
C ASP A 328 -20.93 -13.34 -5.24
N ILE A 329 -19.63 -13.03 -5.29
CA ILE A 329 -19.11 -11.78 -5.84
C ILE A 329 -18.71 -11.89 -7.31
N GLY A 330 -18.85 -13.10 -7.89
CA GLY A 330 -18.46 -13.38 -9.26
C GLY A 330 -16.94 -13.31 -9.48
N GLN A 331 -16.54 -13.69 -10.68
CA GLN A 331 -15.22 -13.33 -11.25
C GLN A 331 -15.42 -12.15 -12.20
N ASP A 332 -14.38 -11.35 -12.39
CA ASP A 332 -14.41 -10.18 -13.27
C ASP A 332 -15.49 -9.16 -12.90
N ALA A 333 -15.65 -8.89 -11.59
CA ALA A 333 -16.54 -7.87 -11.08
C ALA A 333 -16.42 -6.58 -11.92
N PRO A 334 -17.52 -6.08 -12.52
CA PRO A 334 -17.46 -4.95 -13.45
C PRO A 334 -17.07 -3.67 -12.75
N PHE A 335 -16.28 -2.84 -13.43
CA PHE A 335 -15.97 -1.48 -13.02
C PHE A 335 -15.84 -0.57 -14.24
N GLN A 336 -15.94 0.75 -14.00
CA GLN A 336 -15.78 1.76 -15.03
C GLN A 336 -14.32 2.19 -15.14
N GLU A 337 -13.93 2.69 -16.31
CA GLU A 337 -12.65 3.35 -16.49
C GLU A 337 -12.81 4.86 -16.36
N ALA A 338 -11.86 5.52 -15.73
CA ALA A 338 -11.92 6.96 -15.49
C ALA A 338 -10.53 7.56 -15.25
N THR A 339 -10.43 8.88 -15.33
CA THR A 339 -9.32 9.62 -14.75
C THR A 339 -9.73 10.14 -13.38
N ILE A 340 -8.95 9.82 -12.34
CA ILE A 340 -9.20 10.30 -10.98
C ILE A 340 -8.01 11.11 -10.50
N LEU A 341 -8.28 12.36 -10.14
CA LEU A 341 -7.30 13.29 -9.58
C LEU A 341 -7.59 13.52 -8.09
N ARG A 342 -6.54 13.77 -7.32
CA ARG A 342 -6.64 14.10 -5.91
C ARG A 342 -6.45 15.60 -5.67
N SER A 343 -7.15 16.08 -4.68
CA SER A 343 -6.98 17.44 -4.13
C SER A 343 -6.81 17.37 -2.62
N LEU A 344 -6.33 18.46 -2.04
CA LEU A 344 -6.31 18.66 -0.60
C LEU A 344 -7.71 19.11 -0.16
N VAL A 345 -8.14 18.62 1.00
CA VAL A 345 -9.39 19.03 1.66
C VAL A 345 -9.09 19.33 3.11
N GLU A 346 -9.45 20.52 3.55
CA GLU A 346 -9.28 21.00 4.92
C GLU A 346 -10.43 20.52 5.80
N THR A 347 -10.13 20.25 7.06
CA THR A 347 -11.13 19.88 8.07
C THR A 347 -10.99 20.79 9.28
N LEU A 348 -12.06 21.51 9.61
CA LEU A 348 -12.13 22.31 10.83
C LEU A 348 -12.39 21.37 12.02
N LEU A 349 -11.48 21.32 12.97
CA LEU A 349 -11.67 20.63 14.24
C LEU A 349 -11.88 21.66 15.35
N PRO A 350 -12.91 21.52 16.22
CA PRO A 350 -13.08 22.38 17.39
C PRO A 350 -11.87 22.29 18.33
N ARG A 351 -11.48 23.40 18.94
CA ARG A 351 -10.47 23.38 20.01
C ARG A 351 -11.00 22.58 21.19
N GLY A 352 -10.35 21.47 21.56
CA GLY A 352 -10.77 20.61 22.69
C GLY A 352 -10.92 19.14 22.34
N GLY A 353 -10.59 18.73 21.11
CA GLY A 353 -10.67 17.34 20.67
C GLY A 353 -12.06 16.95 20.15
N ALA A 354 -12.11 15.99 19.25
CA ALA A 354 -13.36 15.42 18.74
C ALA A 354 -14.06 14.57 19.81
N THR A 355 -14.69 15.19 20.77
CA THR A 355 -15.75 14.52 21.53
C THR A 355 -16.97 14.50 20.62
N GLY A 356 -17.46 13.30 20.29
CA GLY A 356 -18.55 12.98 19.40
C GLY A 356 -19.46 14.14 19.01
N VAL A 357 -19.60 14.37 17.71
CA VAL A 357 -20.57 15.30 17.16
C VAL A 357 -21.96 14.81 17.59
N PRO A 358 -22.78 15.65 18.24
CA PRO A 358 -24.21 15.32 18.39
C PRO A 358 -24.84 15.24 17.00
N ALA A 359 -25.82 14.36 16.87
CA ALA A 359 -26.56 14.02 15.68
C ALA A 359 -27.14 15.21 14.91
#